data_6f92baf7c0964fce20f2704c2ef909c4
#
_entry.id   6f92baf7c0964fce20f2704c2ef909c4
#
_cell.length_a   1.000
_cell.length_b   1.000
_cell.length_c   1.000
_cell.angle_alpha   90.00
_cell.angle_beta   90.00
_cell.angle_gamma   90.00
#
_symmetry.space_group_name_H-M   'P 1'
#
loop_
_entity.id
_entity.type
_entity.pdbx_description
1 polymer ?
#
loop_
_entity_poly.entity_id
_entity_poly.type
_entity_poly.pdbx_seq_one_letter_code
_entity_poly.pdbx_strand_id
1 'polypeptide(L)'
;MLNEYKSEIRTIIRTIDDFQNLRVRTGNRLKKKKDGSAHKDARTNKPDVTAKSIIDSVGLFHSSQQIEKDLTKQLEDVVKKTDEWKLYLKNVCGIGPKLAGVLIAEIDPYKAETVSKIWQYAGLNPSMVFGKKKDKEGNIVTTTDLVRGDRATSGYILPYNSYLRMCVCGKIATSFLKAKNQKKYQAIYYGAKQFYATNPKWQGESAKHIHNASIRKMMKQFLADYYAFVRPLYGLEARVPYAEEKMGIKHHFYDAELKE
;
A
#
# COMPACT_ATOMS: atom_id res chain seq x y z
N MET A 1 0.59 -2.55 24.95
CA MET A 1 1.76 -2.26 24.10
C MET A 1 1.44 -2.24 22.60
N LEU A 2 0.79 -3.27 22.00
CA LEU A 2 0.58 -3.29 20.53
C LEU A 2 -0.29 -2.15 19.99
N ASN A 3 -1.39 -1.83 20.66
CA ASN A 3 -2.33 -0.81 20.20
C ASN A 3 -1.81 0.62 20.32
N GLU A 4 -0.90 0.86 21.25
CA GLU A 4 -0.34 2.19 21.55
C GLU A 4 0.56 2.65 20.39
N TYR A 5 1.55 1.85 19.99
CA TYR A 5 2.43 2.18 18.87
C TYR A 5 1.69 2.25 17.53
N LYS A 6 0.67 1.42 17.31
CA LYS A 6 -0.10 1.44 16.05
C LYS A 6 -0.82 2.75 15.83
N SER A 7 -1.47 3.29 16.86
CA SER A 7 -2.18 4.56 16.77
C SER A 7 -1.22 5.71 16.52
N GLU A 8 -0.11 5.75 17.25
CA GLU A 8 0.94 6.75 17.10
C GLU A 8 1.55 6.70 15.69
N ILE A 9 1.99 5.53 15.24
CA ILE A 9 2.57 5.32 13.90
C ILE A 9 1.57 5.76 12.82
N ARG A 10 0.29 5.39 12.95
CA ARG A 10 -0.74 5.78 11.98
C ARG A 10 -0.90 7.29 11.90
N THR A 11 -0.96 7.96 13.04
CA THR A 11 -1.10 9.42 13.10
C THR A 11 0.11 10.10 12.45
N ILE A 12 1.32 9.71 12.80
CA ILE A 12 2.54 10.29 12.21
C ILE A 12 2.57 10.07 10.69
N ILE A 13 2.26 8.88 10.20
CA ILE A 13 2.26 8.57 8.76
C ILE A 13 1.25 9.43 8.02
N ARG A 14 0.03 9.58 8.54
CA ARG A 14 -1.01 10.42 7.92
C ARG A 14 -0.58 11.88 7.86
N THR A 15 -0.02 12.37 8.94
CA THR A 15 0.51 13.74 9.00
C THR A 15 1.67 13.93 7.99
N ILE A 16 2.59 12.97 7.88
CA ILE A 16 3.65 13.02 6.84
C ILE A 16 3.04 13.09 5.45
N ASP A 17 2.02 12.26 5.15
CA ASP A 17 1.38 12.26 3.82
C ASP A 17 0.66 13.60 3.54
N ASP A 18 0.05 14.24 4.54
CA ASP A 18 -0.58 15.56 4.41
C ASP A 18 0.46 16.64 4.08
N PHE A 19 1.57 16.70 4.81
CA PHE A 19 2.66 17.65 4.52
C PHE A 19 3.35 17.34 3.20
N GLN A 20 3.54 16.07 2.84
CA GLN A 20 4.06 15.67 1.53
C GLN A 20 3.14 16.14 0.41
N ASN A 21 1.84 15.99 0.54
CA ASN A 21 0.85 16.46 -0.43
C ASN A 21 0.88 17.99 -0.53
N LEU A 22 0.99 18.69 0.59
CA LEU A 22 1.11 20.16 0.61
C LEU A 22 2.39 20.60 -0.10
N ARG A 23 3.54 20.00 0.22
CA ARG A 23 4.82 20.29 -0.44
C ARG A 23 4.77 20.04 -1.95
N VAL A 24 4.17 18.92 -2.38
CA VAL A 24 4.04 18.60 -3.82
C VAL A 24 3.14 19.63 -4.52
N ARG A 25 2.02 20.01 -3.91
CA ARG A 25 1.11 21.02 -4.47
C ARG A 25 1.79 22.39 -4.61
N THR A 26 2.46 22.84 -3.55
CA THR A 26 3.22 24.11 -3.56
C THR A 26 4.39 24.06 -4.53
N GLY A 27 5.15 22.97 -4.55
CA GLY A 27 6.25 22.77 -5.50
C GLY A 27 5.80 22.77 -6.96
N ASN A 28 4.62 22.23 -7.26
CA ASN A 28 4.06 22.27 -8.62
C ASN A 28 3.64 23.68 -9.04
N ARG A 29 3.18 24.53 -8.12
CA ARG A 29 2.88 25.94 -8.39
C ARG A 29 4.15 26.73 -8.69
N LEU A 30 5.28 26.38 -8.06
CA LEU A 30 6.58 27.04 -8.26
C LEU A 30 7.28 26.61 -9.55
N LYS A 31 6.91 25.44 -10.11
CA LYS A 31 7.50 24.96 -11.38
C LYS A 31 6.97 25.75 -12.56
N LYS A 32 7.89 26.34 -13.33
CA LYS A 32 7.56 26.84 -14.66
C LYS A 32 7.28 25.69 -15.62
N LYS A 33 6.34 25.85 -16.52
CA LYS A 33 6.15 24.93 -17.64
C LYS A 33 7.38 24.93 -18.54
N LYS A 34 7.50 23.93 -19.42
CA LYS A 34 8.60 23.86 -20.39
C LYS A 34 8.69 25.06 -21.32
N ASP A 35 7.57 25.75 -21.58
CA ASP A 35 7.45 26.96 -22.34
C ASP A 35 7.78 28.27 -21.57
N GLY A 36 8.21 28.12 -20.29
CA GLY A 36 8.53 29.24 -19.42
C GLY A 36 7.32 29.91 -18.76
N SER A 37 6.09 29.56 -19.12
CA SER A 37 4.87 30.12 -18.51
C SER A 37 4.62 29.55 -17.10
N ALA A 38 3.91 30.33 -16.25
CA ALA A 38 3.50 29.89 -14.94
C ALA A 38 2.44 28.77 -15.00
N HIS A 39 2.43 27.88 -14.02
CA HIS A 39 1.33 26.93 -13.86
C HIS A 39 0.02 27.70 -13.60
N LYS A 40 -1.04 27.30 -14.28
CA LYS A 40 -2.38 27.80 -14.03
C LYS A 40 -2.99 27.06 -12.81
N ASP A 41 -3.70 27.80 -11.97
CA ASP A 41 -4.54 27.20 -10.94
C ASP A 41 -5.62 26.32 -11.62
N ALA A 42 -5.68 25.05 -11.24
CA ALA A 42 -6.63 24.09 -11.81
C ALA A 42 -8.11 24.47 -11.59
N ARG A 43 -8.41 25.31 -10.60
CA ARG A 43 -9.77 25.75 -10.27
C ARG A 43 -10.19 26.98 -11.06
N THR A 44 -9.27 27.93 -11.24
CA THR A 44 -9.59 29.23 -11.83
C THR A 44 -9.07 29.38 -13.26
N ASN A 45 -8.21 28.46 -13.71
CA ASN A 45 -7.49 28.50 -14.99
C ASN A 45 -6.70 29.83 -15.21
N LYS A 46 -6.49 30.60 -14.15
CA LYS A 46 -5.73 31.85 -14.15
C LYS A 46 -4.27 31.58 -13.77
N PRO A 47 -3.31 32.38 -14.26
CA PRO A 47 -1.94 32.34 -13.80
C PRO A 47 -1.92 32.60 -12.28
N ASP A 48 -1.39 31.69 -11.51
CA ASP A 48 -1.29 31.82 -10.04
C ASP A 48 -0.03 32.63 -9.69
N VAL A 49 -0.03 33.93 -10.03
CA VAL A 49 1.19 34.76 -9.92
C VAL A 49 0.91 36.17 -9.46
N THR A 50 0.75 36.35 -8.16
CA THR A 50 1.19 37.60 -7.54
C THR A 50 2.54 37.34 -6.87
N ALA A 51 3.44 38.36 -6.82
CA ALA A 51 4.74 38.20 -6.16
C ALA A 51 4.61 37.72 -4.71
N LYS A 52 3.55 38.13 -4.01
CA LYS A 52 3.21 37.72 -2.66
C LYS A 52 2.87 36.20 -2.60
N SER A 53 2.05 35.67 -3.52
CA SER A 53 1.70 34.26 -3.56
C SER A 53 2.89 33.35 -3.88
N ILE A 54 3.88 33.86 -4.61
CA ILE A 54 5.13 33.12 -4.88
C ILE A 54 5.96 33.05 -3.59
N ILE A 55 6.15 34.13 -2.86
CA ILE A 55 6.91 34.18 -1.62
C ILE A 55 6.25 33.26 -0.58
N ASP A 56 4.95 33.39 -0.39
CA ASP A 56 4.17 32.55 0.52
C ASP A 56 4.25 31.05 0.14
N SER A 57 4.21 30.75 -1.16
CA SER A 57 4.33 29.37 -1.67
C SER A 57 5.74 28.80 -1.48
N VAL A 58 6.82 29.62 -1.59
CA VAL A 58 8.20 29.19 -1.32
C VAL A 58 8.37 28.90 0.17
N GLY A 59 7.91 29.81 1.05
CA GLY A 59 7.95 29.60 2.49
C GLY A 59 7.19 28.34 2.91
N LEU A 60 5.98 28.15 2.39
CA LEU A 60 5.16 26.99 2.69
C LEU A 60 5.78 25.68 2.15
N PHE A 61 6.44 25.70 1.00
CA PHE A 61 7.18 24.56 0.46
C PHE A 61 8.31 24.14 1.39
N HIS A 62 9.16 25.08 1.81
CA HIS A 62 10.30 24.78 2.69
C HIS A 62 9.85 24.34 4.08
N SER A 63 8.86 25.01 4.68
CA SER A 63 8.30 24.62 5.97
C SER A 63 7.70 23.22 5.92
N SER A 64 6.92 22.91 4.87
CA SER A 64 6.37 21.55 4.69
C SER A 64 7.46 20.50 4.53
N GLN A 65 8.55 20.82 3.83
CA GLN A 65 9.68 19.92 3.65
C GLN A 65 10.42 19.65 4.98
N GLN A 66 10.57 20.68 5.82
CA GLN A 66 11.22 20.51 7.11
C GLN A 66 10.36 19.68 8.05
N ILE A 67 9.07 19.98 8.17
CA ILE A 67 8.13 19.20 8.99
C ILE A 67 8.07 17.74 8.53
N GLU A 68 8.05 17.49 7.20
CA GLU A 68 8.07 16.11 6.66
C GLU A 68 9.33 15.36 7.10
N LYS A 69 10.51 16.02 7.13
CA LYS A 69 11.77 15.41 7.60
C LYS A 69 11.72 15.10 9.10
N ASP A 70 11.26 16.03 9.90
CA ASP A 70 11.21 15.88 11.37
C ASP A 70 10.24 14.77 11.78
N LEU A 71 9.05 14.73 11.17
CA LEU A 71 8.07 13.66 11.36
C LEU A 71 8.58 12.30 10.86
N THR A 72 9.33 12.29 9.75
CA THR A 72 9.94 11.04 9.25
C THR A 72 10.95 10.49 10.23
N LYS A 73 11.78 11.34 10.86
CA LYS A 73 12.72 10.93 11.89
C LYS A 73 12.00 10.39 13.13
N GLN A 74 10.96 11.10 13.60
CA GLN A 74 10.12 10.65 14.70
C GLN A 74 9.47 9.27 14.39
N LEU A 75 8.94 9.09 13.18
CA LEU A 75 8.40 7.82 12.73
C LEU A 75 9.44 6.70 12.79
N GLU A 76 10.67 6.97 12.32
CA GLU A 76 11.76 5.99 12.36
C GLU A 76 12.06 5.54 13.79
N ASP A 77 12.11 6.48 14.74
CA ASP A 77 12.40 6.19 16.14
C ASP A 77 11.31 5.32 16.78
N VAL A 78 10.04 5.54 16.43
CA VAL A 78 8.92 4.71 16.91
C VAL A 78 8.92 3.34 16.24
N VAL A 79 9.05 3.27 14.91
CA VAL A 79 9.04 2.02 14.15
C VAL A 79 10.21 1.11 14.55
N LYS A 80 11.41 1.66 14.78
CA LYS A 80 12.59 0.89 15.19
C LYS A 80 12.46 0.24 16.58
N LYS A 81 11.50 0.66 17.40
CA LYS A 81 11.19 0.03 18.70
C LYS A 81 10.31 -1.22 18.53
N THR A 82 9.58 -1.36 17.43
CA THR A 82 8.67 -2.48 17.20
C THR A 82 9.41 -3.79 16.89
N ASP A 83 8.84 -4.91 17.30
CA ASP A 83 9.44 -6.22 17.06
C ASP A 83 9.31 -6.66 15.59
N GLU A 84 8.24 -6.24 14.91
CA GLU A 84 8.07 -6.45 13.46
C GLU A 84 9.21 -5.84 12.65
N TRP A 85 9.67 -4.66 13.06
CA TRP A 85 10.82 -4.03 12.44
C TRP A 85 12.11 -4.77 12.78
N LYS A 86 12.38 -4.99 14.09
CA LYS A 86 13.64 -5.56 14.56
C LYS A 86 13.91 -6.96 14.01
N LEU A 87 12.88 -7.79 13.95
CA LEU A 87 13.03 -9.21 13.64
C LEU A 87 12.81 -9.53 12.16
N TYR A 88 12.04 -8.71 11.43
CA TYR A 88 11.69 -9.02 10.04
C TYR A 88 11.85 -7.86 9.06
N LEU A 89 11.09 -6.76 9.21
CA LEU A 89 10.93 -5.76 8.16
C LEU A 89 12.25 -5.05 7.79
N LYS A 90 13.17 -4.85 8.74
CA LYS A 90 14.48 -4.25 8.47
C LYS A 90 15.33 -5.07 7.49
N ASN A 91 15.10 -6.39 7.44
CA ASN A 91 15.85 -7.31 6.59
C ASN A 91 15.22 -7.47 5.20
N VAL A 92 13.99 -6.93 5.00
CA VAL A 92 13.32 -6.97 3.70
C VAL A 92 13.83 -5.83 2.82
N CYS A 93 14.67 -6.17 1.85
CA CYS A 93 15.24 -5.19 0.94
C CYS A 93 14.13 -4.39 0.23
N GLY A 94 14.20 -3.06 0.28
CA GLY A 94 13.18 -2.16 -0.26
C GLY A 94 12.11 -1.73 0.74
N ILE A 95 12.14 -2.22 1.99
CA ILE A 95 11.26 -1.74 3.06
C ILE A 95 12.05 -0.80 3.97
N GLY A 96 11.74 0.49 3.90
CA GLY A 96 12.21 1.48 4.88
C GLY A 96 11.21 1.69 6.02
N PRO A 97 11.58 2.46 7.07
CA PRO A 97 10.72 2.67 8.24
C PRO A 97 9.33 3.19 7.91
N LYS A 98 9.17 4.09 6.93
CA LYS A 98 7.85 4.59 6.53
C LYS A 98 6.95 3.47 5.97
N LEU A 99 7.49 2.59 5.13
CA LEU A 99 6.72 1.48 4.55
C LEU A 99 6.44 0.39 5.58
N ALA A 100 7.40 0.12 6.48
CA ALA A 100 7.21 -0.76 7.62
C ALA A 100 6.10 -0.24 8.54
N GLY A 101 6.13 1.05 8.88
CA GLY A 101 5.11 1.70 9.69
C GLY A 101 3.70 1.57 9.11
N VAL A 102 3.54 1.65 7.78
CA VAL A 102 2.24 1.42 7.13
C VAL A 102 1.75 0.00 7.39
N LEU A 103 2.60 -1.01 7.23
CA LEU A 103 2.21 -2.41 7.45
C LEU A 103 1.81 -2.65 8.92
N ILE A 104 2.62 -2.16 9.86
CA ILE A 104 2.40 -2.27 11.30
C ILE A 104 1.09 -1.56 11.70
N ALA A 105 0.85 -0.35 11.19
CA ALA A 105 -0.31 0.46 11.56
C ALA A 105 -1.62 -0.05 10.96
N GLU A 106 -1.60 -0.54 9.70
CA GLU A 106 -2.81 -0.89 8.97
C GLU A 106 -3.18 -2.36 9.09
N ILE A 107 -2.23 -3.29 9.29
CA ILE A 107 -2.50 -4.71 9.40
C ILE A 107 -2.58 -5.11 10.88
N ASP A 108 -3.75 -5.61 11.27
CA ASP A 108 -3.99 -6.14 12.61
C ASP A 108 -3.88 -7.66 12.59
N PRO A 109 -2.84 -8.27 13.22
CA PRO A 109 -2.67 -9.71 13.21
C PRO A 109 -3.79 -10.46 13.93
N TYR A 110 -4.47 -9.84 14.91
CA TYR A 110 -5.61 -10.45 15.59
C TYR A 110 -6.85 -10.55 14.70
N LYS A 111 -7.08 -9.56 13.83
CA LYS A 111 -8.18 -9.56 12.86
C LYS A 111 -7.88 -10.36 11.60
N ALA A 112 -6.60 -10.54 11.30
CA ALA A 112 -6.11 -11.25 10.14
C ALA A 112 -5.95 -12.75 10.43
N GLU A 113 -7.03 -13.48 10.67
CA GLU A 113 -7.01 -14.91 11.00
C GLU A 113 -6.44 -15.78 9.87
N THR A 114 -6.55 -15.32 8.62
CA THR A 114 -6.02 -16.00 7.44
C THR A 114 -5.34 -14.99 6.52
N VAL A 115 -4.39 -15.45 5.71
CA VAL A 115 -3.74 -14.61 4.71
C VAL A 115 -4.74 -14.04 3.70
N SER A 116 -5.80 -14.78 3.39
CA SER A 116 -6.88 -14.33 2.48
C SER A 116 -7.61 -13.10 3.02
N LYS A 117 -7.78 -12.96 4.35
CA LYS A 117 -8.33 -11.76 4.98
C LYS A 117 -7.43 -10.54 4.76
N ILE A 118 -6.09 -10.71 4.85
CA ILE A 118 -5.14 -9.63 4.53
C ILE A 118 -5.22 -9.25 3.06
N TRP A 119 -5.25 -10.21 2.15
CA TRP A 119 -5.39 -9.92 0.72
C TRP A 119 -6.68 -9.19 0.38
N GLN A 120 -7.80 -9.60 1.01
CA GLN A 120 -9.07 -8.91 0.83
C GLN A 120 -9.01 -7.50 1.40
N TYR A 121 -8.48 -7.32 2.61
CA TYR A 121 -8.32 -6.02 3.24
C TYR A 121 -7.41 -5.08 2.45
N ALA A 122 -6.36 -5.61 1.82
CA ALA A 122 -5.48 -4.87 0.91
C ALA A 122 -6.04 -4.71 -0.53
N GLY A 123 -7.25 -5.19 -0.82
CA GLY A 123 -7.87 -5.10 -2.14
C GLY A 123 -7.18 -5.93 -3.23
N LEU A 124 -6.51 -7.01 -2.85
CA LEU A 124 -5.80 -7.89 -3.78
C LEU A 124 -6.62 -9.12 -4.18
N ASN A 125 -7.77 -9.34 -3.56
CA ASN A 125 -8.62 -10.49 -3.82
C ASN A 125 -9.78 -10.10 -4.77
N PRO A 126 -9.84 -10.65 -6.00
CA PRO A 126 -10.90 -10.36 -6.95
C PRO A 126 -12.21 -11.11 -6.67
N SER A 127 -12.28 -11.93 -5.62
CA SER A 127 -13.48 -12.69 -5.26
C SER A 127 -14.68 -11.79 -5.08
N MET A 128 -15.86 -12.31 -5.34
CA MET A 128 -17.12 -11.64 -5.05
C MET A 128 -17.36 -11.64 -3.53
N VAL A 129 -17.82 -10.52 -3.02
CA VAL A 129 -18.17 -10.30 -1.60
C VAL A 129 -19.53 -9.64 -1.51
N PHE A 130 -20.22 -9.82 -0.39
CA PHE A 130 -21.47 -9.11 -0.16
C PHE A 130 -21.22 -7.61 -0.07
N GLY A 131 -21.98 -6.83 -0.84
CA GLY A 131 -21.90 -5.39 -0.86
C GLY A 131 -22.36 -4.79 0.47
N LYS A 132 -21.78 -3.64 0.84
CA LYS A 132 -22.18 -2.87 2.02
C LYS A 132 -22.64 -1.49 1.59
N LYS A 133 -23.75 -1.02 2.17
CA LYS A 133 -24.30 0.32 1.94
C LYS A 133 -24.54 1.03 3.28
N LYS A 134 -24.66 2.34 3.25
CA LYS A 134 -25.21 3.09 4.39
C LYS A 134 -26.72 3.11 4.25
N ASP A 135 -27.44 2.82 5.34
CA ASP A 135 -28.87 3.04 5.45
C ASP A 135 -29.21 4.53 5.60
N LYS A 136 -30.49 4.85 5.75
CA LYS A 136 -30.97 6.24 5.93
C LYS A 136 -30.47 6.88 7.24
N GLU A 137 -30.10 6.06 8.21
CA GLU A 137 -29.61 6.46 9.54
C GLU A 137 -28.09 6.56 9.59
N GLY A 138 -27.41 6.18 8.48
CA GLY A 138 -25.94 6.22 8.35
C GLY A 138 -25.22 4.95 8.83
N ASN A 139 -25.95 3.92 9.27
CA ASN A 139 -25.38 2.63 9.68
C ASN A 139 -24.93 1.83 8.46
N ILE A 140 -23.88 1.02 8.65
CA ILE A 140 -23.38 0.13 7.60
C ILE A 140 -24.18 -1.17 7.62
N VAL A 141 -24.94 -1.42 6.56
CA VAL A 141 -25.68 -2.67 6.36
C VAL A 141 -25.06 -3.50 5.24
N THR A 142 -25.03 -4.81 5.44
CA THR A 142 -24.60 -5.77 4.41
C THR A 142 -25.81 -6.12 3.55
N THR A 143 -25.64 -6.05 2.23
CA THR A 143 -26.69 -6.37 1.26
C THR A 143 -26.54 -7.81 0.78
N THR A 144 -27.56 -8.32 0.07
CA THR A 144 -27.49 -9.61 -0.65
C THR A 144 -26.75 -9.51 -1.98
N ASP A 145 -26.48 -8.29 -2.45
CA ASP A 145 -25.83 -8.06 -3.72
C ASP A 145 -24.35 -8.43 -3.64
N LEU A 146 -23.84 -9.12 -4.66
CA LEU A 146 -22.42 -9.47 -4.78
C LEU A 146 -21.68 -8.40 -5.56
N VAL A 147 -20.62 -7.89 -4.98
CA VAL A 147 -19.69 -6.91 -5.59
C VAL A 147 -18.27 -7.46 -5.62
N ARG A 148 -17.44 -6.98 -6.53
CA ARG A 148 -16.04 -7.41 -6.59
C ARG A 148 -15.24 -6.85 -5.41
N GLY A 149 -14.50 -7.72 -4.72
CA GLY A 149 -13.67 -7.35 -3.55
C GLY A 149 -12.45 -6.49 -3.88
N ASP A 150 -12.06 -6.39 -5.17
CA ASP A 150 -10.90 -5.64 -5.64
C ASP A 150 -11.24 -4.34 -6.39
N ARG A 151 -12.53 -3.98 -6.50
CA ARG A 151 -13.00 -2.80 -7.24
C ARG A 151 -14.00 -1.98 -6.44
N ALA A 152 -14.02 -0.68 -6.71
CA ALA A 152 -15.12 0.17 -6.30
C ALA A 152 -16.34 -0.13 -7.18
N THR A 153 -17.50 -0.29 -6.55
CA THR A 153 -18.81 -0.44 -7.21
C THR A 153 -19.68 0.72 -6.79
N SER A 154 -20.28 1.41 -7.76
CA SER A 154 -21.13 2.57 -7.48
C SER A 154 -22.27 2.19 -6.54
N GLY A 155 -22.55 3.04 -5.56
CA GLY A 155 -23.60 2.83 -4.55
C GLY A 155 -23.20 1.88 -3.41
N TYR A 156 -21.97 1.35 -3.38
CA TYR A 156 -21.48 0.48 -2.32
C TYR A 156 -20.26 1.06 -1.61
N ILE A 157 -20.11 0.71 -0.35
CA ILE A 157 -18.92 1.01 0.43
C ILE A 157 -17.76 0.20 -0.14
N LEU A 158 -16.59 0.82 -0.25
CA LEU A 158 -15.38 0.18 -0.75
C LEU A 158 -15.04 -1.05 0.11
N PRO A 159 -14.89 -2.26 -0.48
CA PRO A 159 -14.72 -3.50 0.29
C PRO A 159 -13.30 -3.72 0.84
N TYR A 160 -12.39 -2.77 0.64
CA TYR A 160 -10.99 -2.86 1.06
C TYR A 160 -10.45 -1.52 1.56
N ASN A 161 -9.31 -1.56 2.26
CA ASN A 161 -8.57 -0.37 2.66
C ASN A 161 -7.81 0.22 1.46
N SER A 162 -8.33 1.32 0.90
CA SER A 162 -7.75 1.98 -0.28
C SER A 162 -6.35 2.53 -0.01
N TYR A 163 -6.08 3.00 1.20
CA TYR A 163 -4.77 3.49 1.59
C TYR A 163 -3.73 2.37 1.63
N LEU A 164 -4.04 1.27 2.31
CA LEU A 164 -3.16 0.10 2.34
C LEU A 164 -2.89 -0.41 0.92
N ARG A 165 -3.92 -0.50 0.08
CA ARG A 165 -3.76 -0.90 -1.33
C ARG A 165 -2.83 0.04 -2.09
N MET A 166 -3.01 1.35 -1.97
CA MET A 166 -2.12 2.33 -2.59
C MET A 166 -0.67 2.16 -2.12
N CYS A 167 -0.47 1.94 -0.81
CA CYS A 167 0.87 1.74 -0.27
C CYS A 167 1.47 0.41 -0.75
N VAL A 168 0.73 -0.69 -0.69
CA VAL A 168 1.20 -2.03 -1.08
C VAL A 168 1.48 -2.09 -2.59
N CYS A 169 0.49 -1.80 -3.43
CA CYS A 169 0.63 -1.93 -4.90
C CYS A 169 1.39 -0.77 -5.55
N GLY A 170 1.42 0.40 -4.93
CA GLY A 170 2.11 1.57 -5.44
C GLY A 170 3.51 1.73 -4.84
N LYS A 171 3.58 2.06 -3.54
CA LYS A 171 4.85 2.44 -2.89
C LYS A 171 5.76 1.24 -2.66
N ILE A 172 5.29 0.15 -2.03
CA ILE A 172 6.10 -1.04 -1.71
C ILE A 172 6.48 -1.78 -3.00
N ALA A 173 5.52 -2.03 -3.89
CA ALA A 173 5.81 -2.71 -5.15
C ALA A 173 6.84 -1.96 -5.99
N THR A 174 6.73 -0.63 -6.08
CA THR A 174 7.72 0.21 -6.79
C THR A 174 9.09 0.15 -6.12
N SER A 175 9.13 0.14 -4.78
CA SER A 175 10.38 0.01 -4.03
C SER A 175 11.04 -1.33 -4.31
N PHE A 176 10.30 -2.43 -4.30
CA PHE A 176 10.82 -3.76 -4.62
C PHE A 176 11.38 -3.84 -6.05
N LEU A 177 10.67 -3.27 -7.02
CA LEU A 177 11.14 -3.29 -8.41
C LEU A 177 12.38 -2.43 -8.65
N LYS A 178 12.60 -1.39 -7.83
CA LYS A 178 13.78 -0.51 -7.92
C LYS A 178 14.97 -0.98 -7.09
N ALA A 179 14.76 -1.77 -6.07
CA ALA A 179 15.81 -2.21 -5.15
C ALA A 179 16.69 -3.28 -5.79
N LYS A 180 17.98 -2.97 -5.99
CA LYS A 180 18.95 -3.85 -6.69
C LYS A 180 19.05 -5.26 -6.08
N ASN A 181 18.91 -5.37 -4.76
CA ASN A 181 19.10 -6.63 -4.02
C ASN A 181 17.78 -7.36 -3.70
N GLN A 182 16.63 -6.89 -4.21
CA GLN A 182 15.35 -7.54 -3.99
C GLN A 182 15.09 -8.66 -5.00
N LYS A 183 15.91 -9.71 -4.95
CA LYS A 183 15.83 -10.81 -5.93
C LYS A 183 14.53 -11.62 -5.82
N LYS A 184 14.09 -11.94 -4.60
CA LYS A 184 12.91 -12.80 -4.33
C LYS A 184 11.64 -12.26 -4.99
N TYR A 185 11.23 -11.06 -4.62
CA TYR A 185 9.96 -10.49 -5.12
C TYR A 185 10.05 -10.03 -6.57
N GLN A 186 11.22 -9.59 -7.03
CA GLN A 186 11.44 -9.32 -8.45
C GLN A 186 11.28 -10.58 -9.31
N ALA A 187 11.82 -11.72 -8.89
CA ALA A 187 11.66 -12.99 -9.62
C ALA A 187 10.17 -13.37 -9.75
N ILE A 188 9.38 -13.20 -8.68
CA ILE A 188 7.94 -13.45 -8.71
C ILE A 188 7.24 -12.51 -9.70
N TYR A 189 7.59 -11.22 -9.69
CA TYR A 189 7.02 -10.25 -10.61
C TYR A 189 7.35 -10.58 -12.07
N TYR A 190 8.60 -10.82 -12.40
CA TYR A 190 9.02 -11.10 -13.78
C TYR A 190 8.50 -12.46 -14.28
N GLY A 191 8.51 -13.50 -13.44
CA GLY A 191 7.91 -14.79 -13.76
C GLY A 191 6.40 -14.68 -14.00
N ALA A 192 5.68 -13.92 -13.18
CA ALA A 192 4.26 -13.65 -13.39
C ALA A 192 4.01 -12.86 -14.68
N LYS A 193 4.85 -11.86 -14.96
CA LYS A 193 4.74 -11.04 -16.18
C LYS A 193 4.94 -11.88 -17.44
N GLN A 194 5.93 -12.76 -17.45
CA GLN A 194 6.17 -13.70 -18.54
C GLN A 194 4.97 -14.66 -18.69
N PHE A 195 4.52 -15.27 -17.61
CA PHE A 195 3.38 -16.17 -17.62
C PHE A 195 2.12 -15.52 -18.21
N TYR A 196 1.77 -14.30 -17.77
CA TYR A 196 0.59 -13.60 -18.30
C TYR A 196 0.76 -13.19 -19.76
N ALA A 197 1.97 -12.81 -20.18
CA ALA A 197 2.24 -12.43 -21.57
C ALA A 197 2.14 -13.60 -22.55
N THR A 198 2.43 -14.83 -22.10
CA THR A 198 2.42 -16.04 -22.94
C THR A 198 1.12 -16.85 -22.82
N ASN A 199 0.30 -16.62 -21.79
CA ASN A 199 -0.91 -17.39 -21.54
C ASN A 199 -2.04 -17.00 -22.52
N PRO A 200 -2.63 -17.97 -23.27
CA PRO A 200 -3.69 -17.71 -24.25
C PRO A 200 -4.89 -16.95 -23.67
N LYS A 201 -5.24 -17.17 -22.38
CA LYS A 201 -6.34 -16.48 -21.69
C LYS A 201 -6.09 -14.99 -21.50
N TRP A 202 -4.87 -14.52 -21.70
CA TRP A 202 -4.45 -13.13 -21.55
C TRP A 202 -4.07 -12.46 -22.87
N GLN A 203 -4.30 -13.17 -23.98
CA GLN A 203 -4.10 -12.61 -25.32
C GLN A 203 -5.02 -11.40 -25.52
N GLY A 204 -4.46 -10.30 -26.05
CA GLY A 204 -5.18 -9.04 -26.24
C GLY A 204 -5.22 -8.10 -25.01
N GLU A 205 -4.76 -8.57 -23.85
CA GLU A 205 -4.69 -7.71 -22.67
C GLU A 205 -3.56 -6.66 -22.78
N SER A 206 -3.82 -5.46 -22.30
CA SER A 206 -2.83 -4.38 -22.35
C SER A 206 -1.61 -4.68 -21.46
N ALA A 207 -0.43 -4.17 -21.86
CA ALA A 207 0.80 -4.28 -21.07
C ALA A 207 0.62 -3.74 -19.63
N LYS A 208 -0.22 -2.70 -19.45
CA LYS A 208 -0.59 -2.15 -18.14
C LYS A 208 -1.40 -3.15 -17.32
N HIS A 209 -2.31 -3.90 -17.94
CA HIS A 209 -3.11 -4.93 -17.25
C HIS A 209 -2.19 -6.05 -16.76
N ILE A 210 -1.32 -6.57 -17.64
CA ILE A 210 -0.31 -7.59 -17.31
C ILE A 210 0.60 -7.12 -16.17
N HIS A 211 1.11 -5.88 -16.26
CA HIS A 211 1.93 -5.29 -15.19
C HIS A 211 1.21 -5.26 -13.84
N ASN A 212 -0.03 -4.78 -13.82
CA ASN A 212 -0.82 -4.69 -12.58
C ASN A 212 -1.15 -6.08 -12.01
N ALA A 213 -1.39 -7.08 -12.85
CA ALA A 213 -1.61 -8.46 -12.42
C ALA A 213 -0.34 -9.06 -11.81
N SER A 214 0.82 -8.80 -12.41
CA SER A 214 2.13 -9.25 -11.91
C SER A 214 2.48 -8.59 -10.58
N ILE A 215 2.20 -7.28 -10.42
CA ILE A 215 2.31 -6.60 -9.13
C ILE A 215 1.43 -7.28 -8.08
N ARG A 216 0.16 -7.55 -8.39
CA ARG A 216 -0.74 -8.19 -7.43
C ARG A 216 -0.23 -9.56 -7.00
N LYS A 217 0.32 -10.38 -7.91
CA LYS A 217 0.90 -11.68 -7.56
C LYS A 217 2.11 -11.51 -6.63
N MET A 218 3.03 -10.63 -6.97
CA MET A 218 4.19 -10.31 -6.13
C MET A 218 3.78 -9.84 -4.73
N MET A 219 2.83 -8.92 -4.64
CA MET A 219 2.40 -8.35 -3.36
C MET A 219 1.57 -9.32 -2.52
N LYS A 220 0.83 -10.24 -3.13
CA LYS A 220 0.19 -11.34 -2.40
C LYS A 220 1.22 -12.23 -1.71
N GLN A 221 2.32 -12.56 -2.39
CA GLN A 221 3.40 -13.33 -1.78
C GLN A 221 4.04 -12.57 -0.61
N PHE A 222 4.39 -11.30 -0.81
CA PHE A 222 4.96 -10.49 0.26
C PHE A 222 4.05 -10.41 1.50
N LEU A 223 2.75 -10.20 1.29
CA LEU A 223 1.79 -10.16 2.42
C LEU A 223 1.60 -11.54 3.06
N ALA A 224 1.77 -12.64 2.32
CA ALA A 224 1.76 -13.98 2.89
C ALA A 224 2.99 -14.23 3.77
N ASP A 225 4.18 -13.82 3.31
CA ASP A 225 5.40 -13.90 4.10
C ASP A 225 5.31 -13.03 5.37
N TYR A 226 4.79 -11.82 5.25
CA TYR A 226 4.55 -10.95 6.40
C TYR A 226 3.55 -11.55 7.39
N TYR A 227 2.46 -12.13 6.90
CA TYR A 227 1.47 -12.83 7.71
C TYR A 227 2.08 -14.02 8.47
N ALA A 228 2.84 -14.86 7.77
CA ALA A 228 3.49 -16.04 8.35
C ALA A 228 4.48 -15.67 9.47
N PHE A 229 5.12 -14.50 9.33
CA PHE A 229 6.01 -13.98 10.35
C PHE A 229 5.27 -13.31 11.52
N VAL A 230 4.32 -12.41 11.22
CA VAL A 230 3.74 -11.53 12.24
C VAL A 230 2.80 -12.28 13.20
N ARG A 231 2.06 -13.27 12.72
CA ARG A 231 1.12 -14.02 13.55
C ARG A 231 1.81 -14.75 14.72
N PRO A 232 2.86 -15.57 14.50
CA PRO A 232 3.61 -16.20 15.59
C PRO A 232 4.25 -15.19 16.55
N LEU A 233 4.69 -14.03 16.06
CA LEU A 233 5.24 -12.97 16.90
C LEU A 233 4.24 -12.50 17.99
N TYR A 234 2.95 -12.61 17.70
CA TYR A 234 1.86 -12.28 18.64
C TYR A 234 1.23 -13.51 19.32
N GLY A 235 1.90 -14.66 19.28
CA GLY A 235 1.39 -15.90 19.86
C GLY A 235 0.18 -16.48 19.13
N LEU A 236 -0.05 -16.07 17.86
CA LEU A 236 -1.17 -16.50 17.05
C LEU A 236 -0.71 -17.53 16.01
N GLU A 237 -1.53 -18.54 15.76
CA GLU A 237 -1.25 -19.54 14.73
C GLU A 237 -1.27 -18.91 13.33
N ALA A 238 -0.22 -19.15 12.53
CA ALA A 238 -0.21 -18.83 11.12
C ALA A 238 -0.78 -19.99 10.31
N ARG A 239 -2.04 -19.89 9.90
CA ARG A 239 -2.73 -20.91 9.12
C ARG A 239 -2.25 -20.92 7.67
N VAL A 240 -2.19 -22.12 7.11
CA VAL A 240 -1.93 -22.33 5.68
C VAL A 240 -3.04 -21.64 4.85
N PRO A 241 -2.75 -21.07 3.66
CA PRO A 241 -3.77 -20.49 2.82
C PRO A 241 -4.89 -21.48 2.50
N TYR A 242 -6.14 -21.01 2.52
CA TYR A 242 -7.32 -21.84 2.23
C TYR A 242 -7.22 -22.66 0.94
N ALA A 243 -6.59 -22.08 -0.08
CA ALA A 243 -6.39 -22.75 -1.37
C ALA A 243 -5.50 -24.01 -1.25
N GLU A 244 -4.51 -23.98 -0.35
CA GLU A 244 -3.65 -25.15 -0.08
C GLU A 244 -4.34 -26.14 0.87
N GLU A 245 -4.96 -25.62 1.94
CA GLU A 245 -5.58 -26.43 2.99
C GLU A 245 -6.82 -27.20 2.50
N LYS A 246 -7.70 -26.52 1.72
CA LYS A 246 -9.01 -27.05 1.34
C LYS A 246 -9.14 -27.46 -0.12
N MET A 247 -8.34 -26.88 -1.01
CA MET A 247 -8.44 -27.12 -2.46
C MET A 247 -7.27 -27.95 -3.00
N GLY A 248 -6.30 -28.31 -2.16
CA GLY A 248 -5.10 -29.07 -2.56
C GLY A 248 -4.25 -28.36 -3.63
N ILE A 249 -4.53 -27.09 -3.89
CA ILE A 249 -3.79 -26.28 -4.87
C ILE A 249 -2.49 -25.87 -4.19
N LYS A 250 -1.41 -26.60 -4.45
CA LYS A 250 -0.08 -26.20 -4.00
C LYS A 250 0.32 -24.89 -4.74
N HIS A 251 -0.10 -23.78 -4.17
CA HIS A 251 0.56 -22.53 -4.48
C HIS A 251 1.85 -22.55 -3.65
N HIS A 252 3.01 -22.53 -4.29
CA HIS A 252 4.32 -22.43 -3.64
C HIS A 252 4.48 -21.09 -2.89
N PHE A 253 3.57 -20.78 -1.98
CA PHE A 253 3.60 -19.55 -1.19
C PHE A 253 4.58 -19.62 -0.02
N TYR A 254 4.98 -20.84 0.38
CA TYR A 254 5.84 -21.07 1.56
C TYR A 254 7.18 -21.73 1.25
N ASP A 255 7.49 -22.03 -0.02
CA ASP A 255 8.84 -22.48 -0.40
C ASP A 255 9.86 -21.33 -0.38
N ALA A 256 9.86 -20.61 0.71
CA ALA A 256 10.96 -19.74 1.05
C ALA A 256 11.63 -20.35 2.30
N GLU A 257 12.37 -21.41 2.08
CA GLU A 257 13.52 -21.65 2.94
C GLU A 257 14.30 -20.35 3.01
N LEU A 258 14.29 -19.76 4.19
CA LEU A 258 15.28 -18.80 4.60
C LEU A 258 16.62 -19.53 4.54
N LYS A 259 17.21 -19.63 3.36
CA LYS A 259 18.62 -19.96 3.25
C LYS A 259 19.38 -18.74 3.74
N GLU A 260 20.01 -18.98 4.88
CA GLU A 260 20.99 -18.14 5.56
C GLU A 260 21.96 -17.45 4.64
#